data_3d2f776c11708813617bf04b8fc59d5d
#
_entry.id   3d2f776c11708813617bf04b8fc59d5d
#
_cell.length_a   1.000
_cell.length_b   1.000
_cell.length_c   1.000
_cell.angle_alpha   90.00
_cell.angle_beta   90.00
_cell.angle_gamma   90.00
#
_symmetry.space_group_name_H-M   'P 1'
#
loop_
_entity.id
_entity.type
_entity.pdbx_description
1 polymer ?
#
loop_
_entity_poly.entity_id
_entity_poly.type
_entity_poly.pdbx_seq_one_letter_code
_entity_poly.pdbx_strand_id
1 'polypeptide(L)'
;RLTEKQTLQEANVNIVPFIEVKEISDLEEAIDEIGLPFIIKTRFGGYDGKGQLIIREKSELEEARKLVTDTPCVVEKFISLNKEVSITATRDIYDQTVYFPLQENEHRNQILYKTIVPARVDLENKAIEEVKKIMTKLHFVGTFTVEFFVTNDQDLFVNEIAPRPHNSGHYSIEACDYSQFDTHILAVAGWHLPKQISLLKPAIMMNLLGQDVNLLYETFYKHPEWHVHLYGKKVNKKNRKMGHITKLTEDLNKDEAMFNNLFEGRNN
;
A
#
# COMPACT_ATOMS: atom_id res chain seq x y z
N ARG A 1 5.95 13.59 1.74
CA ARG A 1 4.89 13.30 2.74
C ARG A 1 4.04 14.54 3.08
N LEU A 2 4.64 15.65 3.51
CA LEU A 2 3.84 16.83 3.90
C LEU A 2 2.98 17.34 2.76
N THR A 3 3.57 17.61 1.59
CA THR A 3 2.85 18.07 0.39
C THR A 3 1.71 17.10 0.01
N GLU A 4 1.97 15.81 0.07
CA GLU A 4 0.96 14.78 -0.16
C GLU A 4 -0.23 14.91 0.82
N LYS A 5 0.05 14.99 2.13
CA LYS A 5 -0.99 15.14 3.15
C LYS A 5 -1.77 16.45 3.00
N GLN A 6 -1.09 17.54 2.72
CA GLN A 6 -1.74 18.83 2.43
C GLN A 6 -2.66 18.73 1.19
N THR A 7 -2.18 18.09 0.11
CA THR A 7 -2.99 17.87 -1.09
C THR A 7 -4.21 16.98 -0.80
N LEU A 8 -4.05 15.93 0.00
CA LEU A 8 -5.14 15.07 0.43
C LEU A 8 -6.15 15.81 1.30
N GLN A 9 -5.68 16.65 2.22
CA GLN A 9 -6.53 17.50 3.04
C GLN A 9 -7.33 18.50 2.19
N GLU A 10 -6.67 19.14 1.21
CA GLU A 10 -7.34 20.02 0.24
C GLU A 10 -8.33 19.29 -0.66
N ALA A 11 -8.11 18.01 -0.94
CA ALA A 11 -9.06 17.16 -1.66
C ALA A 11 -10.24 16.70 -0.78
N ASN A 12 -10.25 17.09 0.50
CA ASN A 12 -11.28 16.71 1.47
C ASN A 12 -11.48 15.19 1.59
N VAL A 13 -10.36 14.45 1.57
CA VAL A 13 -10.36 12.99 1.83
C VAL A 13 -10.12 12.71 3.31
N ASN A 14 -10.60 11.56 3.75
CA ASN A 14 -10.41 11.14 5.13
C ASN A 14 -8.96 10.68 5.36
N ILE A 15 -8.17 11.49 6.06
CA ILE A 15 -6.78 11.20 6.46
C ILE A 15 -6.65 11.26 7.98
N VAL A 16 -5.66 10.57 8.52
CA VAL A 16 -5.36 10.72 9.95
C VAL A 16 -4.92 12.17 10.25
N PRO A 17 -5.33 12.76 11.39
CA PRO A 17 -4.85 14.07 11.81
C PRO A 17 -3.32 14.13 11.81
N PHE A 18 -2.76 15.22 11.30
CA PHE A 18 -1.33 15.40 11.22
C PHE A 18 -0.91 16.85 11.47
N ILE A 19 0.30 17.04 11.95
CA ILE A 19 0.92 18.34 12.20
C ILE A 19 2.34 18.34 11.61
N GLU A 20 2.70 19.44 10.93
CA GLU A 20 4.08 19.68 10.49
C GLU A 20 4.93 20.06 11.70
N VAL A 21 6.10 19.45 11.83
CA VAL A 21 7.05 19.70 12.92
C VAL A 21 8.41 20.06 12.32
N LYS A 22 8.84 21.30 12.52
CA LYS A 22 10.13 21.84 12.04
C LYS A 22 11.13 21.97 13.17
N GLU A 23 10.65 22.25 14.37
CA GLU A 23 11.44 22.48 15.57
C GLU A 23 10.79 21.84 16.80
N ILE A 24 11.50 21.86 17.92
CA ILE A 24 11.06 21.17 19.15
C ILE A 24 9.77 21.80 19.71
N SER A 25 9.57 23.10 19.57
CA SER A 25 8.33 23.78 19.98
C SER A 25 7.12 23.25 19.23
N ASP A 26 7.25 23.00 17.91
CA ASP A 26 6.16 22.39 17.11
C ASP A 26 5.84 20.97 17.58
N LEU A 27 6.84 20.21 18.04
CA LEU A 27 6.64 18.88 18.59
C LEU A 27 5.83 18.91 19.89
N GLU A 28 6.07 19.90 20.76
CA GLU A 28 5.32 20.09 21.99
C GLU A 28 3.86 20.45 21.68
N GLU A 29 3.61 21.35 20.72
CA GLU A 29 2.28 21.68 20.24
C GLU A 29 1.56 20.44 19.65
N ALA A 30 2.28 19.64 18.83
CA ALA A 30 1.74 18.40 18.27
C ALA A 30 1.34 17.38 19.34
N ILE A 31 2.09 17.31 20.46
CA ILE A 31 1.74 16.45 21.59
C ILE A 31 0.44 16.91 22.26
N ASP A 32 0.26 18.22 22.40
CA ASP A 32 -0.95 18.79 23.03
C ASP A 32 -2.18 18.61 22.14
N GLU A 33 -2.05 18.74 20.81
CA GLU A 33 -3.19 18.63 19.88
C GLU A 33 -3.54 17.18 19.51
N ILE A 34 -2.52 16.36 19.19
CA ILE A 34 -2.73 14.98 18.71
C ILE A 34 -2.81 14.00 19.87
N GLY A 35 -2.04 14.23 20.93
CA GLY A 35 -1.90 13.34 22.06
C GLY A 35 -1.01 12.12 21.76
N LEU A 36 -0.80 11.30 22.80
CA LEU A 36 -0.10 10.02 22.69
C LEU A 36 -1.11 8.86 22.56
N PRO A 37 -0.80 7.80 21.83
CA PRO A 37 0.38 7.63 21.00
C PRO A 37 0.29 8.36 19.65
N PHE A 38 1.46 8.68 19.05
CA PHE A 38 1.55 9.23 17.70
C PHE A 38 2.70 8.59 16.90
N ILE A 39 2.71 8.82 15.59
CA ILE A 39 3.82 8.44 14.72
C ILE A 39 4.49 9.72 14.21
N ILE A 40 5.81 9.83 14.40
CA ILE A 40 6.60 10.88 13.80
C ILE A 40 7.36 10.35 12.59
N LYS A 41 7.31 11.06 11.48
CA LYS A 41 7.91 10.65 10.20
C LYS A 41 8.74 11.79 9.61
N THR A 42 9.93 11.49 9.10
CA THR A 42 10.71 12.47 8.33
C THR A 42 9.97 12.90 7.08
N ARG A 43 10.04 14.18 6.70
CA ARG A 43 9.38 14.70 5.49
C ARG A 43 9.94 14.10 4.20
N PHE A 44 11.24 13.80 4.19
CA PHE A 44 11.98 13.32 3.02
C PHE A 44 12.72 12.01 3.32
N GLY A 45 13.01 11.23 2.28
CA GLY A 45 13.92 10.08 2.37
C GLY A 45 13.38 8.83 3.07
N GLY A 46 12.15 8.84 3.56
CA GLY A 46 11.53 7.67 4.20
C GLY A 46 10.90 6.72 3.16
N TYR A 47 11.21 5.44 3.26
CA TYR A 47 10.62 4.35 2.47
C TYR A 47 10.70 3.06 3.28
N ASP A 48 9.79 2.12 3.04
CA ASP A 48 9.73 0.82 3.73
C ASP A 48 9.97 0.99 5.26
N GLY A 49 9.28 1.98 5.89
CA GLY A 49 9.32 2.28 7.32
C GLY A 49 10.56 3.00 7.85
N LYS A 50 11.53 3.29 7.03
CA LYS A 50 12.68 4.11 7.44
C LYS A 50 12.27 5.57 7.67
N GLY A 51 12.89 6.18 8.68
CA GLY A 51 12.64 7.58 9.03
C GLY A 51 11.27 7.78 9.70
N GLN A 52 10.81 6.82 10.50
CA GLN A 52 9.63 6.96 11.35
C GLN A 52 9.84 6.30 12.71
N LEU A 53 9.19 6.89 13.72
CA LEU A 53 9.17 6.39 15.11
C LEU A 53 7.71 6.41 15.60
N ILE A 54 7.33 5.41 16.39
CA ILE A 54 6.07 5.41 17.14
C ILE A 54 6.40 5.85 18.56
N ILE A 55 5.76 6.90 19.02
CA ILE A 55 5.90 7.44 20.38
C ILE A 55 4.63 7.08 21.14
N ARG A 56 4.77 6.21 22.13
CA ARG A 56 3.64 5.70 22.93
C ARG A 56 3.49 6.42 24.25
N GLU A 57 4.62 6.83 24.82
CA GLU A 57 4.65 7.45 26.13
C GLU A 57 5.70 8.57 26.20
N LYS A 58 5.59 9.41 27.24
CA LYS A 58 6.46 10.59 27.39
C LYS A 58 7.95 10.25 27.51
N SER A 59 8.30 9.08 28.00
CA SER A 59 9.70 8.60 28.12
C SER A 59 10.39 8.45 26.76
N GLU A 60 9.62 8.22 25.68
CA GLU A 60 10.14 8.04 24.31
C GLU A 60 10.33 9.37 23.55
N LEU A 61 9.91 10.50 24.11
CA LEU A 61 9.96 11.81 23.44
C LEU A 61 11.39 12.27 23.10
N GLU A 62 12.40 11.83 23.82
CA GLU A 62 13.79 12.19 23.54
C GLU A 62 14.25 11.67 22.15
N GLU A 63 13.75 10.52 21.72
CA GLU A 63 14.04 10.01 20.38
C GLU A 63 13.35 10.86 19.30
N ALA A 64 12.12 11.29 19.54
CA ALA A 64 11.41 12.20 18.65
C ALA A 64 12.11 13.57 18.56
N ARG A 65 12.58 14.14 19.68
CA ARG A 65 13.35 15.40 19.70
C ARG A 65 14.64 15.32 18.90
N LYS A 66 15.39 14.22 19.00
CA LYS A 66 16.59 13.99 18.17
C LYS A 66 16.23 13.98 16.70
N LEU A 67 15.16 13.27 16.30
CA LEU A 67 14.75 13.19 14.92
C LEU A 67 14.36 14.56 14.36
N VAL A 68 13.62 15.38 15.12
CA VAL A 68 13.23 16.74 14.72
C VAL A 68 14.43 17.69 14.60
N THR A 69 15.45 17.53 15.45
CA THR A 69 16.68 18.32 15.36
C THR A 69 17.42 18.06 14.05
N ASP A 70 17.39 16.84 13.56
CA ASP A 70 18.12 16.44 12.36
C ASP A 70 17.37 16.78 11.07
N THR A 71 16.03 16.77 11.09
CA THR A 71 15.21 16.96 9.87
C THR A 71 13.78 17.35 10.19
N PRO A 72 13.15 18.19 9.35
CA PRO A 72 11.70 18.45 9.46
C PRO A 72 10.88 17.18 9.37
N CYS A 73 9.86 17.10 10.20
CA CYS A 73 9.02 15.91 10.38
C CYS A 73 7.54 16.21 10.16
N VAL A 74 6.74 15.16 10.16
CA VAL A 74 5.27 15.19 10.28
C VAL A 74 4.90 14.26 11.43
N VAL A 75 4.13 14.74 12.36
CA VAL A 75 3.48 13.95 13.42
C VAL A 75 2.10 13.56 12.92
N GLU A 76 1.75 12.30 13.05
CA GLU A 76 0.45 11.73 12.67
C GLU A 76 -0.16 11.03 13.87
N LYS A 77 -1.47 11.17 14.06
CA LYS A 77 -2.20 10.42 15.09
C LYS A 77 -2.01 8.92 14.86
N PHE A 78 -1.61 8.21 15.91
CA PHE A 78 -1.59 6.75 15.86
C PHE A 78 -3.02 6.21 15.88
N ILE A 79 -3.34 5.33 14.95
CA ILE A 79 -4.63 4.63 14.91
C ILE A 79 -4.40 3.13 15.05
N SER A 80 -5.28 2.46 15.79
CA SER A 80 -5.26 1.01 15.88
C SER A 80 -5.81 0.40 14.59
N LEU A 81 -4.97 -0.34 13.89
CA LEU A 81 -5.32 -0.92 12.60
C LEU A 81 -5.99 -2.28 12.77
N ASN A 82 -7.07 -2.49 12.04
CA ASN A 82 -7.64 -3.80 11.79
C ASN A 82 -7.00 -4.42 10.55
N LYS A 83 -6.99 -3.66 9.45
CA LYS A 83 -6.48 -4.10 8.15
C LYS A 83 -5.86 -2.93 7.38
N GLU A 84 -5.04 -3.28 6.41
CA GLU A 84 -4.62 -2.39 5.34
C GLU A 84 -5.29 -2.83 4.04
N VAL A 85 -5.85 -1.88 3.30
CA VAL A 85 -6.43 -2.14 1.98
C VAL A 85 -5.91 -1.14 0.98
N SER A 86 -6.02 -1.45 -0.29
CA SER A 86 -5.70 -0.50 -1.35
C SER A 86 -6.64 -0.67 -2.53
N ILE A 87 -6.78 0.39 -3.33
CA ILE A 87 -7.48 0.36 -4.59
C ILE A 87 -6.60 0.98 -5.67
N THR A 88 -6.49 0.29 -6.77
CA THR A 88 -5.81 0.78 -7.97
C THR A 88 -6.86 1.37 -8.89
N ALA A 89 -6.58 2.55 -9.44
CA ALA A 89 -7.45 3.19 -10.41
C ALA A 89 -6.63 3.70 -11.60
N THR A 90 -7.26 3.78 -12.76
CA THR A 90 -6.65 4.37 -13.95
C THR A 90 -7.61 5.38 -14.56
N ARG A 91 -7.10 6.57 -14.90
CA ARG A 91 -7.82 7.63 -15.60
C ARG A 91 -7.14 7.93 -16.92
N ASP A 92 -7.91 8.07 -17.98
CA ASP A 92 -7.42 8.46 -19.30
C ASP A 92 -7.52 9.99 -19.53
N ILE A 93 -7.11 10.44 -20.70
CA ILE A 93 -7.16 11.85 -21.12
C ILE A 93 -8.59 12.35 -21.39
N TYR A 94 -9.57 11.46 -21.44
CA TYR A 94 -11.00 11.76 -21.67
C TYR A 94 -11.79 11.77 -20.36
N ASP A 95 -11.11 11.75 -19.20
CA ASP A 95 -11.69 11.68 -17.86
C ASP A 95 -12.43 10.37 -17.55
N GLN A 96 -12.35 9.36 -18.42
CA GLN A 96 -12.84 8.04 -18.10
C GLN A 96 -11.95 7.41 -17.02
N THR A 97 -12.59 6.80 -16.02
CA THR A 97 -11.88 6.16 -14.91
C THR A 97 -12.36 4.73 -14.73
N VAL A 98 -11.43 3.83 -14.53
CA VAL A 98 -11.68 2.44 -14.12
C VAL A 98 -11.01 2.15 -12.78
N TYR A 99 -11.66 1.28 -12.01
CA TYR A 99 -11.20 0.87 -10.69
C TYR A 99 -10.97 -0.63 -10.69
N PHE A 100 -9.85 -1.04 -10.12
CA PHE A 100 -9.61 -2.44 -9.81
C PHE A 100 -10.32 -2.81 -8.52
N PRO A 101 -10.65 -4.09 -8.29
CA PRO A 101 -11.27 -4.53 -7.05
C PRO A 101 -10.44 -4.11 -5.83
N LEU A 102 -11.12 -3.79 -4.74
CA LEU A 102 -10.45 -3.50 -3.47
C LEU A 102 -9.63 -4.71 -3.02
N GLN A 103 -8.38 -4.49 -2.70
CA GLN A 103 -7.45 -5.52 -2.26
C GLN A 103 -7.04 -5.32 -0.80
N GLU A 104 -6.92 -6.43 -0.06
CA GLU A 104 -6.41 -6.48 1.30
C GLU A 104 -4.90 -6.73 1.27
N ASN A 105 -4.13 -5.96 2.03
CA ASN A 105 -2.69 -6.01 2.06
C ASN A 105 -2.18 -6.44 3.43
N GLU A 106 -1.16 -7.27 3.44
CA GLU A 106 -0.41 -7.61 4.63
C GLU A 106 1.03 -7.13 4.48
N HIS A 107 1.45 -6.25 5.39
CA HIS A 107 2.83 -5.82 5.47
C HIS A 107 3.55 -6.54 6.62
N ARG A 108 4.80 -6.95 6.37
CA ARG A 108 5.71 -7.50 7.38
C ARG A 108 6.98 -6.68 7.41
N ASN A 109 7.35 -6.21 8.59
CA ASN A 109 8.47 -5.27 8.72
C ASN A 109 8.37 -4.10 7.73
N GLN A 110 7.13 -3.59 7.53
CA GLN A 110 6.79 -2.46 6.66
C GLN A 110 7.02 -2.73 5.14
N ILE A 111 7.23 -3.97 4.75
CA ILE A 111 7.33 -4.40 3.36
C ILE A 111 6.05 -5.15 3.01
N LEU A 112 5.39 -4.78 1.90
CA LEU A 112 4.24 -5.53 1.41
C LEU A 112 4.64 -6.99 1.19
N TYR A 113 4.01 -7.86 1.96
CA TYR A 113 4.26 -9.30 1.94
C TYR A 113 3.27 -10.02 1.04
N LYS A 114 1.97 -9.73 1.23
CA LYS A 114 0.88 -10.42 0.56
C LYS A 114 -0.27 -9.47 0.23
N THR A 115 -0.93 -9.72 -0.88
CA THR A 115 -2.18 -9.07 -1.29
C THR A 115 -3.24 -10.13 -1.56
N ILE A 116 -4.45 -9.93 -1.07
CA ILE A 116 -5.61 -10.80 -1.26
C ILE A 116 -6.69 -10.01 -1.99
N VAL A 117 -7.26 -10.58 -3.03
CA VAL A 117 -8.33 -9.98 -3.81
C VAL A 117 -9.47 -10.98 -4.05
N PRO A 118 -10.74 -10.57 -3.88
CA PRO A 118 -11.19 -9.30 -3.29
C PRO A 118 -10.85 -9.18 -1.80
N ALA A 119 -10.78 -7.95 -1.31
CA ALA A 119 -10.59 -7.69 0.12
C ALA A 119 -11.76 -8.28 0.94
N ARG A 120 -11.45 -8.77 2.14
CA ARG A 120 -12.45 -9.36 3.07
C ARG A 120 -13.08 -8.29 3.98
N VAL A 121 -13.42 -7.13 3.39
CA VAL A 121 -14.15 -6.02 4.02
C VAL A 121 -15.08 -5.37 3.00
N ASP A 122 -16.25 -4.89 3.44
CA ASP A 122 -17.23 -4.22 2.57
C ASP A 122 -17.01 -2.70 2.59
N LEU A 123 -15.87 -2.26 2.03
CA LEU A 123 -15.46 -0.86 2.00
C LEU A 123 -15.12 -0.35 0.59
N GLU A 124 -15.34 -1.16 -0.45
CA GLU A 124 -14.94 -0.82 -1.82
C GLU A 124 -15.58 0.49 -2.30
N ASN A 125 -16.88 0.67 -2.07
CA ASN A 125 -17.56 1.90 -2.47
C ASN A 125 -17.02 3.14 -1.74
N LYS A 126 -16.72 3.01 -0.43
CA LYS A 126 -16.11 4.12 0.33
C LYS A 126 -14.70 4.44 -0.21
N ALA A 127 -13.91 3.42 -0.52
CA ALA A 127 -12.58 3.61 -1.10
C ALA A 127 -12.64 4.31 -2.47
N ILE A 128 -13.58 3.90 -3.33
CA ILE A 128 -13.81 4.55 -4.63
C ILE A 128 -14.18 6.02 -4.48
N GLU A 129 -15.04 6.37 -3.51
CA GLU A 129 -15.40 7.78 -3.28
C GLU A 129 -14.19 8.62 -2.84
N GLU A 130 -13.32 8.09 -1.96
CA GLU A 130 -12.08 8.80 -1.59
C GLU A 130 -11.14 8.96 -2.80
N VAL A 131 -10.99 7.90 -3.62
CA VAL A 131 -10.20 7.96 -4.85
C VAL A 131 -10.72 9.00 -5.82
N LYS A 132 -12.04 9.11 -6.01
CA LYS A 132 -12.66 10.15 -6.88
C LYS A 132 -12.30 11.56 -6.44
N LYS A 133 -12.32 11.85 -5.13
CA LYS A 133 -11.92 13.17 -4.59
C LYS A 133 -10.46 13.48 -4.95
N ILE A 134 -9.56 12.50 -4.76
CA ILE A 134 -8.13 12.61 -5.10
C ILE A 134 -7.95 12.88 -6.59
N MET A 135 -8.63 12.12 -7.44
CA MET A 135 -8.52 12.24 -8.90
C MET A 135 -9.00 13.60 -9.39
N THR A 136 -10.10 14.10 -8.84
CA THR A 136 -10.64 15.41 -9.17
C THR A 136 -9.63 16.51 -8.83
N LYS A 137 -8.90 16.37 -7.70
CA LYS A 137 -7.90 17.35 -7.28
C LYS A 137 -6.63 17.30 -8.13
N LEU A 138 -6.13 16.10 -8.44
CA LEU A 138 -4.80 15.93 -9.04
C LEU A 138 -4.77 16.00 -10.56
N HIS A 139 -5.93 15.87 -11.25
CA HIS A 139 -5.99 15.79 -12.73
C HIS A 139 -4.98 14.80 -13.34
N PHE A 140 -4.73 13.70 -12.63
CA PHE A 140 -3.73 12.71 -13.02
C PHE A 140 -4.24 11.83 -14.16
N VAL A 141 -3.36 11.53 -15.15
CA VAL A 141 -3.60 10.58 -16.23
C VAL A 141 -2.67 9.39 -16.07
N GLY A 142 -3.22 8.18 -16.14
CA GLY A 142 -2.50 6.94 -15.91
C GLY A 142 -3.02 6.17 -14.70
N THR A 143 -2.30 5.15 -14.31
CA THR A 143 -2.63 4.31 -13.15
C THR A 143 -2.00 4.85 -11.88
N PHE A 144 -2.77 4.85 -10.80
CA PHE A 144 -2.29 5.14 -9.46
C PHE A 144 -2.99 4.23 -8.45
N THR A 145 -2.39 4.09 -7.28
CA THR A 145 -2.94 3.29 -6.20
C THR A 145 -3.04 4.15 -4.94
N VAL A 146 -4.15 4.01 -4.25
CA VAL A 146 -4.37 4.63 -2.93
C VAL A 146 -4.36 3.53 -1.89
N GLU A 147 -3.52 3.68 -0.89
CA GLU A 147 -3.45 2.81 0.28
C GLU A 147 -4.26 3.39 1.43
N PHE A 148 -4.97 2.53 2.14
CA PHE A 148 -5.85 2.90 3.23
C PHE A 148 -5.58 2.07 4.47
N PHE A 149 -5.76 2.70 5.61
CA PHE A 149 -5.91 2.06 6.90
C PHE A 149 -7.39 1.85 7.23
N VAL A 150 -7.73 0.66 7.69
CA VAL A 150 -9.06 0.30 8.19
C VAL A 150 -8.97 0.07 9.69
N THR A 151 -9.79 0.78 10.45
CA THR A 151 -9.89 0.61 11.91
C THR A 151 -10.82 -0.55 12.28
N ASN A 152 -10.87 -0.91 13.58
CA ASN A 152 -11.82 -1.89 14.08
C ASN A 152 -13.29 -1.44 13.91
N ASP A 153 -13.52 -0.12 13.90
CA ASP A 153 -14.85 0.47 13.69
C ASP A 153 -15.22 0.62 12.21
N GLN A 154 -14.43 0.04 11.30
CA GLN A 154 -14.58 0.12 9.84
C GLN A 154 -14.45 1.55 9.28
N ASP A 155 -13.71 2.42 9.98
CA ASP A 155 -13.31 3.69 9.42
C ASP A 155 -12.17 3.49 8.42
N LEU A 156 -12.22 4.24 7.34
CA LEU A 156 -11.26 4.18 6.25
C LEU A 156 -10.47 5.50 6.19
N PHE A 157 -9.15 5.43 6.37
CA PHE A 157 -8.25 6.58 6.26
C PHE A 157 -7.27 6.40 5.12
N VAL A 158 -7.12 7.41 4.27
CA VAL A 158 -6.05 7.42 3.24
C VAL A 158 -4.70 7.51 3.94
N ASN A 159 -3.82 6.54 3.64
CA ASN A 159 -2.45 6.50 4.14
C ASN A 159 -1.48 7.20 3.16
N GLU A 160 -1.38 6.67 1.94
CA GLU A 160 -0.50 7.22 0.91
C GLU A 160 -1.05 7.00 -0.50
N ILE A 161 -0.50 7.77 -1.47
CA ILE A 161 -0.79 7.63 -2.89
C ILE A 161 0.48 7.21 -3.63
N ALA A 162 0.37 6.20 -4.46
CA ALA A 162 1.42 5.82 -5.41
C ALA A 162 0.98 6.21 -6.84
N PRO A 163 1.46 7.34 -7.41
CA PRO A 163 1.04 7.81 -8.73
C PRO A 163 1.72 7.00 -9.87
N ARG A 164 1.58 5.70 -9.84
CA ARG A 164 2.17 4.72 -10.77
C ARG A 164 1.54 3.35 -10.54
N PRO A 165 1.71 2.37 -11.47
CA PRO A 165 1.46 0.97 -11.15
C PRO A 165 2.13 0.57 -9.83
N HIS A 166 1.40 -0.15 -8.99
CA HIS A 166 1.81 -0.45 -7.63
C HIS A 166 1.99 -1.95 -7.39
N ASN A 167 2.82 -2.29 -6.41
CA ASN A 167 3.11 -3.68 -6.09
C ASN A 167 1.85 -4.46 -5.67
N SER A 168 0.95 -3.86 -4.90
CA SER A 168 -0.32 -4.49 -4.51
C SER A 168 -1.26 -4.77 -5.69
N GLY A 169 -1.09 -4.09 -6.83
CA GLY A 169 -1.87 -4.31 -8.06
C GLY A 169 -1.31 -5.38 -9.00
N HIS A 170 -0.22 -6.06 -8.65
CA HIS A 170 0.41 -7.06 -9.55
C HIS A 170 -0.48 -8.29 -9.79
N TYR A 171 -1.37 -8.64 -8.85
CA TYR A 171 -2.34 -9.72 -9.03
C TYR A 171 -3.19 -9.55 -10.30
N SER A 172 -3.38 -8.30 -10.75
CA SER A 172 -4.23 -7.98 -11.89
C SER A 172 -3.71 -8.57 -13.22
N ILE A 173 -2.43 -8.97 -13.28
CA ILE A 173 -1.85 -9.60 -14.47
C ILE A 173 -2.60 -10.89 -14.82
N GLU A 174 -2.92 -11.70 -13.81
CA GLU A 174 -3.59 -13.00 -14.00
C GLU A 174 -5.06 -12.99 -13.59
N ALA A 175 -5.42 -12.16 -12.60
CA ALA A 175 -6.73 -12.23 -11.98
C ALA A 175 -7.77 -11.30 -12.59
N CYS A 176 -7.38 -10.37 -13.47
CA CYS A 176 -8.28 -9.42 -14.12
C CYS A 176 -8.26 -9.56 -15.65
N ASP A 177 -9.32 -9.06 -16.29
CA ASP A 177 -9.41 -8.98 -17.76
C ASP A 177 -8.42 -7.96 -18.36
N TYR A 178 -8.03 -6.93 -17.58
CA TYR A 178 -6.93 -6.00 -17.87
C TYR A 178 -6.06 -5.87 -16.64
N SER A 179 -4.74 -5.87 -16.83
CA SER A 179 -3.81 -5.56 -15.74
C SER A 179 -3.69 -4.05 -15.49
N GLN A 180 -3.15 -3.67 -14.35
CA GLN A 180 -2.81 -2.28 -14.05
C GLN A 180 -1.81 -1.70 -15.07
N PHE A 181 -0.99 -2.54 -15.70
CA PHE A 181 -0.01 -2.13 -16.71
C PHE A 181 -0.70 -1.86 -18.06
N ASP A 182 -1.65 -2.72 -18.46
CA ASP A 182 -2.43 -2.54 -19.68
C ASP A 182 -3.21 -1.23 -19.62
N THR A 183 -3.96 -1.00 -18.54
CA THR A 183 -4.73 0.24 -18.38
C THR A 183 -3.84 1.47 -18.29
N HIS A 184 -2.65 1.36 -17.65
CA HIS A 184 -1.67 2.45 -17.61
C HIS A 184 -1.22 2.84 -19.03
N ILE A 185 -0.83 1.85 -19.85
CA ILE A 185 -0.38 2.08 -21.23
C ILE A 185 -1.51 2.66 -22.08
N LEU A 186 -2.72 2.12 -21.98
CA LEU A 186 -3.89 2.66 -22.70
C LEU A 186 -4.08 4.14 -22.34
N ALA A 187 -4.10 4.48 -21.05
CA ALA A 187 -4.32 5.86 -20.59
C ALA A 187 -3.25 6.83 -21.08
N VAL A 188 -1.95 6.50 -20.93
CA VAL A 188 -0.85 7.40 -21.30
C VAL A 188 -0.65 7.50 -22.82
N ALA A 189 -1.07 6.47 -23.57
CA ALA A 189 -1.09 6.49 -25.02
C ALA A 189 -2.30 7.26 -25.61
N GLY A 190 -3.22 7.72 -24.79
CA GLY A 190 -4.45 8.40 -25.22
C GLY A 190 -5.46 7.46 -25.85
N TRP A 191 -5.43 6.18 -25.51
CA TRP A 191 -6.42 5.19 -25.92
C TRP A 191 -7.53 5.08 -24.88
N HIS A 192 -8.72 4.68 -25.34
CA HIS A 192 -9.85 4.49 -24.42
C HIS A 192 -9.62 3.33 -23.47
N LEU A 193 -9.99 3.56 -22.23
CA LEU A 193 -10.03 2.49 -21.22
C LEU A 193 -11.22 1.55 -21.44
N PRO A 194 -11.18 0.31 -20.95
CA PRO A 194 -12.37 -0.53 -20.88
C PRO A 194 -13.47 0.15 -20.04
N LYS A 195 -14.71 -0.28 -20.16
CA LYS A 195 -15.82 0.30 -19.36
C LYS A 195 -15.69 0.01 -17.88
N GLN A 196 -15.12 -1.14 -17.54
CA GLN A 196 -14.89 -1.61 -16.18
C GLN A 196 -13.75 -2.62 -16.17
N ILE A 197 -13.19 -2.92 -15.03
CA ILE A 197 -12.26 -4.02 -14.80
C ILE A 197 -13.00 -5.17 -14.13
N SER A 198 -12.90 -6.36 -14.71
CA SER A 198 -13.53 -7.56 -14.18
C SER A 198 -12.49 -8.41 -13.45
N LEU A 199 -12.79 -8.75 -12.19
CA LEU A 199 -12.04 -9.80 -11.50
C LEU A 199 -12.49 -11.15 -12.07
N LEU A 200 -11.60 -11.83 -12.77
CA LEU A 200 -11.89 -13.13 -13.39
C LEU A 200 -11.94 -14.23 -12.34
N LYS A 201 -11.10 -14.11 -11.32
CA LYS A 201 -11.00 -15.08 -10.22
C LYS A 201 -10.39 -14.44 -8.98
N PRO A 202 -10.84 -14.80 -7.76
CA PRO A 202 -10.12 -14.43 -6.55
C PRO A 202 -8.67 -14.87 -6.61
N ALA A 203 -7.78 -14.11 -6.01
CA ALA A 203 -6.35 -14.38 -6.07
C ALA A 203 -5.60 -13.97 -4.80
N ILE A 204 -4.48 -14.61 -4.58
CA ILE A 204 -3.47 -14.23 -3.61
C ILE A 204 -2.19 -13.93 -4.36
N MET A 205 -1.67 -12.72 -4.20
CA MET A 205 -0.35 -12.34 -4.67
C MET A 205 0.60 -12.27 -3.49
N MET A 206 1.75 -12.89 -3.60
CA MET A 206 2.79 -12.87 -2.58
C MET A 206 4.09 -12.33 -3.15
N ASN A 207 4.70 -11.36 -2.47
CA ASN A 207 6.03 -10.89 -2.85
C ASN A 207 7.09 -11.93 -2.51
N LEU A 208 8.04 -12.11 -3.42
CA LEU A 208 9.25 -12.89 -3.22
C LEU A 208 10.37 -11.93 -2.83
N LEU A 209 10.80 -12.01 -1.59
CA LEU A 209 11.94 -11.27 -1.09
C LEU A 209 13.24 -12.07 -1.33
N GLY A 210 14.38 -11.44 -1.15
CA GLY A 210 15.66 -12.09 -1.40
C GLY A 210 15.86 -13.41 -0.68
N GLN A 211 15.37 -13.53 0.53
CA GLN A 211 15.44 -14.77 1.32
C GLN A 211 14.51 -15.88 0.79
N ASP A 212 13.49 -15.55 -0.01
CA ASP A 212 12.47 -16.50 -0.47
C ASP A 212 12.86 -17.16 -1.80
N VAL A 213 13.85 -16.62 -2.50
CA VAL A 213 14.22 -17.05 -3.86
C VAL A 213 14.67 -18.52 -3.91
N ASN A 214 15.46 -18.97 -2.94
CA ASN A 214 15.90 -20.37 -2.91
C ASN A 214 14.71 -21.32 -2.68
N LEU A 215 13.83 -20.96 -1.74
CA LEU A 215 12.62 -21.75 -1.50
C LEU A 215 11.72 -21.83 -2.74
N LEU A 216 11.60 -20.72 -3.48
CA LEU A 216 10.87 -20.73 -4.73
C LEU A 216 11.42 -21.80 -5.68
N TYR A 217 12.74 -21.82 -5.91
CA TYR A 217 13.36 -22.82 -6.82
C TYR A 217 13.20 -24.26 -6.33
N GLU A 218 13.10 -24.48 -5.02
CA GLU A 218 12.89 -25.80 -4.43
C GLU A 218 11.44 -26.29 -4.48
N THR A 219 10.49 -25.37 -4.70
CA THR A 219 9.06 -25.68 -4.55
C THR A 219 8.19 -25.41 -5.77
N PHE A 220 8.53 -24.42 -6.62
CA PHE A 220 7.63 -23.97 -7.68
C PHE A 220 7.23 -25.07 -8.67
N TYR A 221 8.11 -26.06 -8.93
CA TYR A 221 7.79 -27.19 -9.83
C TYR A 221 6.69 -28.11 -9.30
N LYS A 222 6.36 -28.01 -8.00
CA LYS A 222 5.25 -28.74 -7.36
C LYS A 222 3.93 -27.97 -7.44
N HIS A 223 3.98 -26.74 -7.90
CA HIS A 223 2.87 -25.80 -7.92
C HIS A 223 2.65 -25.22 -9.32
N PRO A 224 2.22 -26.03 -10.29
CA PRO A 224 2.00 -25.58 -11.66
C PRO A 224 0.91 -24.49 -11.78
N GLU A 225 0.10 -24.33 -10.73
CA GLU A 225 -0.94 -23.29 -10.62
C GLU A 225 -0.39 -21.93 -10.20
N TRP A 226 0.89 -21.80 -9.89
CA TRP A 226 1.51 -20.53 -9.53
C TRP A 226 1.98 -19.76 -10.75
N HIS A 227 1.59 -18.52 -10.84
CA HIS A 227 2.13 -17.57 -11.80
C HIS A 227 3.31 -16.84 -11.17
N VAL A 228 4.51 -17.12 -11.63
CA VAL A 228 5.76 -16.61 -11.01
C VAL A 228 6.38 -15.55 -11.89
N HIS A 229 6.61 -14.37 -11.32
CA HIS A 229 7.28 -13.25 -11.95
C HIS A 229 8.58 -12.93 -11.24
N LEU A 230 9.72 -13.13 -11.87
CA LEU A 230 11.04 -12.73 -11.38
C LEU A 230 11.49 -11.45 -12.05
N TYR A 231 11.97 -10.49 -11.27
CA TYR A 231 12.32 -9.15 -11.78
C TYR A 231 13.72 -9.05 -12.39
N GLY A 232 14.47 -10.14 -12.51
CA GLY A 232 15.79 -10.18 -13.14
C GLY A 232 16.87 -9.38 -12.40
N LYS A 233 16.68 -9.09 -11.12
CA LYS A 233 17.66 -8.32 -10.34
C LYS A 233 18.92 -9.14 -10.08
N LYS A 234 20.09 -8.64 -10.49
CA LYS A 234 21.38 -9.34 -10.40
C LYS A 234 21.85 -9.66 -8.97
N VAL A 235 21.50 -8.82 -8.01
CA VAL A 235 21.96 -8.98 -6.62
C VAL A 235 20.78 -9.36 -5.75
N ASN A 236 20.85 -10.55 -5.17
CA ASN A 236 19.89 -11.05 -4.19
C ASN A 236 20.28 -10.53 -2.79
N LYS A 237 19.43 -9.71 -2.17
CA LYS A 237 19.62 -9.18 -0.81
C LYS A 237 18.40 -9.45 0.05
N LYS A 238 18.61 -9.75 1.34
CA LYS A 238 17.52 -9.86 2.31
C LYS A 238 16.58 -8.65 2.21
N ASN A 239 15.28 -8.89 2.26
CA ASN A 239 14.19 -7.89 2.19
C ASN A 239 14.09 -7.13 0.85
N ARG A 240 14.89 -7.44 -0.15
CA ARG A 240 14.73 -6.87 -1.48
C ARG A 240 13.67 -7.66 -2.25
N LYS A 241 12.65 -6.97 -2.76
CA LYS A 241 11.63 -7.56 -3.64
C LYS A 241 12.29 -8.07 -4.92
N MET A 242 12.34 -9.38 -5.10
CA MET A 242 12.98 -10.08 -6.23
C MET A 242 11.98 -10.54 -7.27
N GLY A 243 10.71 -10.66 -6.90
CA GLY A 243 9.62 -11.13 -7.74
C GLY A 243 8.31 -11.17 -6.98
N HIS A 244 7.32 -11.82 -7.56
CA HIS A 244 6.07 -12.18 -6.89
C HIS A 244 5.50 -13.49 -7.45
N ILE A 245 4.60 -14.09 -6.70
CA ILE A 245 3.76 -15.22 -7.11
C ILE A 245 2.32 -14.74 -7.07
N THR A 246 1.55 -15.02 -8.12
CA THR A 246 0.09 -14.91 -8.08
C THR A 246 -0.51 -16.30 -8.18
N LYS A 247 -1.45 -16.62 -7.31
CA LYS A 247 -2.27 -17.83 -7.37
C LYS A 247 -3.73 -17.45 -7.47
N LEU A 248 -4.38 -17.88 -8.55
CA LEU A 248 -5.83 -17.84 -8.69
C LEU A 248 -6.43 -18.93 -7.80
N THR A 249 -7.52 -18.64 -7.09
CA THR A 249 -8.04 -19.53 -6.07
C THR A 249 -9.57 -19.60 -6.06
N GLU A 250 -10.09 -20.74 -5.62
CA GLU A 250 -11.51 -20.92 -5.26
C GLU A 250 -11.71 -20.82 -3.73
N ASP A 251 -10.63 -20.90 -2.95
CA ASP A 251 -10.68 -20.88 -1.48
C ASP A 251 -9.51 -20.05 -0.95
N LEU A 252 -9.78 -18.78 -0.71
CA LEU A 252 -8.79 -17.81 -0.20
C LEU A 252 -8.17 -18.25 1.12
N ASN A 253 -8.95 -18.79 2.05
CA ASN A 253 -8.46 -19.16 3.38
C ASN A 253 -7.50 -20.36 3.31
N LYS A 254 -7.84 -21.36 2.51
CA LYS A 254 -7.00 -22.55 2.30
C LYS A 254 -5.66 -22.18 1.67
N ASP A 255 -5.70 -21.40 0.62
CA ASP A 255 -4.50 -21.04 -0.11
C ASP A 255 -3.64 -20.01 0.63
N GLU A 256 -4.26 -19.11 1.39
CA GLU A 256 -3.54 -18.23 2.31
C GLU A 256 -2.78 -19.04 3.38
N ALA A 257 -3.45 -20.03 4.00
CA ALA A 257 -2.78 -20.91 4.97
C ALA A 257 -1.62 -21.69 4.35
N MET A 258 -1.77 -22.15 3.11
CA MET A 258 -0.69 -22.81 2.37
C MET A 258 0.53 -21.89 2.20
N PHE A 259 0.33 -20.64 1.74
CA PHE A 259 1.41 -19.68 1.58
C PHE A 259 2.07 -19.35 2.92
N ASN A 260 1.29 -19.12 3.96
CA ASN A 260 1.81 -18.86 5.28
C ASN A 260 2.69 -20.02 5.76
N ASN A 261 2.24 -21.27 5.67
CA ASN A 261 3.01 -22.44 6.07
C ASN A 261 4.31 -22.61 5.28
N LEU A 262 4.33 -22.29 3.98
CA LEU A 262 5.52 -22.42 3.15
C LEU A 262 6.57 -21.34 3.44
N PHE A 263 6.13 -20.11 3.71
CA PHE A 263 7.03 -18.94 3.74
C PHE A 263 7.21 -18.33 5.14
N GLU A 264 6.36 -18.65 6.14
CA GLU A 264 6.49 -18.12 7.52
C GLU A 264 7.63 -18.73 8.32
N GLY A 265 8.00 -19.98 8.09
CA GLY A 265 9.01 -20.69 8.88
C GLY A 265 10.44 -20.19 8.71
N ARG A 266 10.71 -19.14 7.92
CA ARG A 266 12.07 -18.70 7.54
C ARG A 266 12.37 -17.22 7.81
N ASN A 267 11.48 -16.52 8.48
CA ASN A 267 11.67 -15.10 8.82
C ASN A 267 12.29 -14.83 10.20
N ASN A 268 12.87 -15.87 10.82
CA ASN A 268 13.65 -15.76 12.07
C ASN A 268 15.16 -15.64 11.81
#